data_261857891726d5d35b5f320354010347
#
_entry.id   261857891726d5d35b5f320354010347
#
_cell.length_a   1.000
_cell.length_b   1.000
_cell.length_c   1.000
_cell.angle_alpha   90.00
_cell.angle_beta   90.00
_cell.angle_gamma   90.00
#
_symmetry.space_group_name_H-M   'P 1'
#
loop_
_entity.id
_entity.type
_entity.pdbx_description
1 polymer ?
#
loop_
_entity_poly.entity_id
_entity_poly.type
_entity_poly.pdbx_seq_one_letter_code
_entity_poly.pdbx_strand_id
1 'polypeptide(L)'
;MLFLVKNHLIKSVALETTVFSFKISVPFEQWAAVYDSEENKQLMKEEKIVCLYRGINKEDPSSAVVIEQAEEGKSIAMFSNPEVRPLIEEAGHIYDSTVITSYLRS
;
A
#
# COMPACT_ATOMS: atom_id res chain seq x y z
N MET A 1 3.64 -12.39 -19.17
CA MET A 1 3.60 -12.51 -20.61
C MET A 1 4.74 -11.72 -21.24
N LEU A 2 5.31 -12.26 -22.30
CA LEU A 2 6.39 -11.58 -23.02
C LEU A 2 5.88 -11.06 -24.36
N PHE A 3 6.33 -9.87 -24.70
CA PHE A 3 6.06 -9.29 -26.00
C PHE A 3 7.38 -9.14 -26.73
N LEU A 4 7.36 -9.41 -28.02
CA LEU A 4 8.49 -9.16 -28.87
C LEU A 4 8.19 -7.89 -29.66
N VAL A 5 8.97 -6.85 -29.38
CA VAL A 5 8.80 -5.56 -30.04
C VAL A 5 10.16 -5.15 -30.59
N LYS A 6 10.26 -4.98 -31.90
CA LYS A 6 11.52 -4.58 -32.55
C LYS A 6 12.70 -5.44 -32.12
N ASN A 7 12.49 -6.74 -32.08
CA ASN A 7 13.51 -7.71 -31.65
C ASN A 7 13.89 -7.61 -30.18
N HIS A 8 13.12 -6.89 -29.38
CA HIS A 8 13.32 -6.82 -27.94
C HIS A 8 12.23 -7.58 -27.22
N LEU A 9 12.65 -8.33 -26.21
CA LEU A 9 11.71 -8.91 -25.29
C LEU A 9 11.33 -7.86 -24.27
N ILE A 10 10.06 -7.52 -24.23
CA ILE A 10 9.54 -6.66 -23.19
C ILE A 10 8.85 -7.54 -22.18
N LYS A 11 9.43 -7.65 -21.03
CA LYS A 11 8.79 -8.34 -19.94
C LYS A 11 7.56 -7.58 -19.52
N SER A 12 6.45 -8.26 -19.50
CA SER A 12 5.27 -7.75 -18.88
C SER A 12 5.51 -7.75 -17.37
N VAL A 13 5.42 -6.58 -16.76
CA VAL A 13 5.62 -6.47 -15.31
C VAL A 13 4.39 -7.02 -14.62
N ALA A 14 4.61 -7.90 -13.65
CA ALA A 14 3.52 -8.42 -12.84
C ALA A 14 2.99 -7.29 -11.96
N LEU A 15 1.68 -7.09 -11.99
CA LEU A 15 1.01 -6.19 -11.07
C LEU A 15 0.60 -6.97 -9.85
N GLU A 16 0.88 -6.41 -8.71
CA GLU A 16 0.54 -6.99 -7.43
C GLU A 16 -0.49 -6.12 -6.73
N THR A 17 -1.57 -6.75 -6.29
CA THR A 17 -2.56 -6.10 -5.45
C THR A 17 -2.34 -6.55 -4.03
N THR A 18 -2.02 -5.63 -3.15
CA THR A 18 -1.66 -5.93 -1.77
C THR A 18 -2.73 -5.39 -0.84
N VAL A 19 -3.21 -6.25 0.03
CA VAL A 19 -4.20 -5.91 1.05
C VAL A 19 -3.49 -5.82 2.39
N PHE A 20 -3.55 -4.63 2.99
CA PHE A 20 -3.04 -4.39 4.34
C PHE A 20 -4.25 -4.26 5.26
N SER A 21 -4.34 -5.17 6.23
CA SER A 21 -5.37 -5.08 7.28
C SER A 21 -4.66 -4.80 8.59
N PHE A 22 -5.13 -3.82 9.34
CA PHE A 22 -4.37 -3.37 10.52
C PHE A 22 -5.29 -2.66 11.52
N LYS A 23 -4.76 -2.46 12.72
CA LYS A 23 -5.42 -1.68 13.76
C LYS A 23 -4.91 -0.25 13.74
N ILE A 24 -5.77 0.67 14.11
CA ILE A 24 -5.42 2.08 14.26
C ILE A 24 -5.73 2.53 15.69
N SER A 25 -4.88 3.42 16.21
CA SER A 25 -5.01 3.96 17.57
C SER A 25 -5.66 5.34 17.59
N VAL A 26 -6.10 5.82 16.45
CA VAL A 26 -6.70 7.15 16.27
C VAL A 26 -7.98 7.00 15.44
N PRO A 27 -8.85 8.02 15.40
CA PRO A 27 -9.99 7.99 14.50
C PRO A 27 -9.55 7.85 13.04
N PHE A 28 -10.33 7.13 12.24
CA PHE A 28 -10.00 6.86 10.85
C PHE A 28 -9.67 8.13 10.06
N GLU A 29 -10.43 9.21 10.27
CA GLU A 29 -10.21 10.48 9.57
C GLU A 29 -8.83 11.06 9.84
N GLN A 30 -8.33 10.87 11.06
CA GLN A 30 -6.99 11.34 11.42
C GLN A 30 -5.92 10.50 10.73
N TRP A 31 -6.10 9.19 10.70
CA TRP A 31 -5.21 8.31 9.96
C TRP A 31 -5.22 8.66 8.47
N ALA A 32 -6.42 8.83 7.91
CA ALA A 32 -6.60 9.14 6.49
C ALA A 32 -5.93 10.46 6.10
N ALA A 33 -5.96 11.46 6.99
CA ALA A 33 -5.31 12.73 6.72
C ALA A 33 -3.80 12.57 6.51
N VAL A 34 -3.15 11.68 7.25
CA VAL A 34 -1.73 11.41 7.07
C VAL A 34 -1.50 10.59 5.81
N TYR A 35 -2.34 9.59 5.57
CA TYR A 35 -2.25 8.77 4.36
C TYR A 35 -2.38 9.64 3.10
N ASP A 36 -3.24 10.67 3.16
CA ASP A 36 -3.47 11.60 2.05
C ASP A 36 -2.52 12.79 2.05
N SER A 37 -1.55 12.84 2.95
CA SER A 37 -0.61 13.95 3.02
C SER A 37 0.22 14.05 1.74
N GLU A 38 0.71 15.26 1.44
CA GLU A 38 1.56 15.46 0.28
C GLU A 38 2.82 14.60 0.35
N GLU A 39 3.38 14.41 1.54
CA GLU A 39 4.55 13.56 1.74
C GLU A 39 4.26 12.13 1.30
N ASN A 40 3.16 11.55 1.76
CA ASN A 40 2.82 10.18 1.40
C ASN A 40 2.44 10.07 -0.08
N LYS A 41 1.71 11.04 -0.60
CA LYS A 41 1.36 11.06 -2.03
C LYS A 41 2.60 11.05 -2.90
N GLN A 42 3.62 11.82 -2.51
CA GLN A 42 4.86 11.89 -3.26
C GLN A 42 5.62 10.54 -3.21
N LEU A 43 5.67 9.92 -2.03
CA LEU A 43 6.30 8.60 -1.88
C LEU A 43 5.62 7.56 -2.77
N MET A 44 4.29 7.53 -2.76
CA MET A 44 3.53 6.57 -3.56
C MET A 44 3.71 6.84 -5.05
N LYS A 45 3.73 8.10 -5.44
CA LYS A 45 3.91 8.49 -6.84
C LYS A 45 5.27 8.06 -7.36
N GLU A 46 6.32 8.24 -6.57
CA GLU A 46 7.68 7.84 -6.96
C GLU A 46 7.78 6.35 -7.22
N GLU A 47 7.06 5.55 -6.45
CA GLU A 47 7.06 4.10 -6.58
C GLU A 47 5.92 3.58 -7.47
N LYS A 48 5.13 4.49 -8.04
CA LYS A 48 3.97 4.16 -8.88
C LYS A 48 2.99 3.24 -8.18
N ILE A 49 2.74 3.53 -6.92
CA ILE A 49 1.78 2.80 -6.10
C ILE A 49 0.45 3.53 -6.14
N VAL A 50 -0.61 2.80 -6.41
CA VAL A 50 -1.96 3.34 -6.48
C VAL A 50 -2.81 2.72 -5.38
N CYS A 51 -3.53 3.56 -4.64
CA CYS A 51 -4.52 3.07 -3.69
C CYS A 51 -5.80 2.75 -4.43
N LEU A 52 -6.20 1.49 -4.40
CA LEU A 52 -7.45 1.05 -5.02
C LEU A 52 -8.64 1.23 -4.08
N TYR A 53 -8.41 1.06 -2.80
CA TYR A 53 -9.48 1.15 -1.81
C TYR A 53 -8.87 1.32 -0.42
N ARG A 54 -9.57 2.06 0.43
CA ARG A 54 -9.28 2.10 1.85
C ARG A 54 -10.59 2.24 2.60
N GLY A 55 -10.63 1.70 3.79
CA GLY A 55 -11.85 1.76 4.57
C GLY A 55 -11.66 1.30 5.99
N ILE A 56 -12.72 1.46 6.75
CA ILE A 56 -12.77 1.09 8.15
C ILE A 56 -13.72 -0.09 8.29
N ASN A 57 -13.42 -0.97 9.21
CA ASN A 57 -14.29 -2.11 9.49
C ASN A 57 -15.63 -1.58 10.05
N LYS A 58 -16.71 -2.02 9.44
CA LYS A 58 -18.04 -1.56 9.80
C LYS A 58 -18.38 -1.82 11.27
N GLU A 59 -17.88 -2.93 11.80
CA GLU A 59 -18.22 -3.37 13.16
C GLU A 59 -17.12 -3.07 14.18
N ASP A 60 -15.92 -2.69 13.71
CA ASP A 60 -14.79 -2.39 14.57
C ASP A 60 -14.04 -1.19 14.02
N PRO A 61 -14.37 0.03 14.49
CA PRO A 61 -13.72 1.25 14.00
C PRO A 61 -12.22 1.34 14.26
N SER A 62 -11.66 0.46 15.07
CA SER A 62 -10.21 0.40 15.29
C SER A 62 -9.49 -0.45 14.25
N SER A 63 -10.23 -1.05 13.32
CA SER A 63 -9.67 -1.88 12.26
C SER A 63 -9.86 -1.20 10.92
N ALA A 64 -8.80 -1.17 10.12
CA ALA A 64 -8.83 -0.53 8.80
C ALA A 64 -8.22 -1.46 7.75
N VAL A 65 -8.48 -1.13 6.50
CA VAL A 65 -7.91 -1.84 5.36
C VAL A 65 -7.44 -0.83 4.33
N VAL A 66 -6.31 -1.14 3.69
CA VAL A 66 -5.82 -0.42 2.51
C VAL A 66 -5.50 -1.47 1.46
N ILE A 67 -5.95 -1.22 0.24
CA ILE A 67 -5.66 -2.08 -0.89
C ILE A 67 -4.90 -1.24 -1.90
N GLU A 68 -3.68 -1.66 -2.21
CA GLU A 68 -2.81 -0.95 -3.13
C GLU A 68 -2.44 -1.84 -4.30
N GLN A 69 -2.13 -1.21 -5.43
CA GLN A 69 -1.64 -1.92 -6.60
C GLN A 69 -0.39 -1.25 -7.12
N ALA A 70 0.60 -2.07 -7.46
CA ALA A 70 1.87 -1.61 -7.96
C ALA A 70 2.57 -2.77 -8.67
N GLU A 71 3.72 -2.50 -9.25
CA GLU A 71 4.65 -3.54 -9.67
C GLU A 71 4.97 -4.46 -8.52
N GLU A 72 5.12 -5.74 -8.80
CA GLU A 72 5.38 -6.75 -7.78
C GLU A 72 6.48 -6.33 -6.80
N GLY A 73 6.18 -6.40 -5.51
CA GLY A 73 7.09 -6.10 -4.43
C GLY A 73 7.14 -4.65 -3.98
N LYS A 74 6.61 -3.71 -4.77
CA LYS A 74 6.75 -2.27 -4.46
C LYS A 74 5.99 -1.84 -3.21
N SER A 75 4.73 -2.24 -3.09
CA SER A 75 3.93 -1.85 -1.92
C SER A 75 4.50 -2.41 -0.63
N ILE A 76 4.89 -3.67 -0.64
CA ILE A 76 5.46 -4.31 0.54
C ILE A 76 6.82 -3.69 0.88
N ALA A 77 7.64 -3.40 -0.13
CA ALA A 77 8.93 -2.77 0.09
C ALA A 77 8.79 -1.38 0.72
N MET A 78 7.83 -0.59 0.26
CA MET A 78 7.57 0.72 0.85
C MET A 78 7.09 0.60 2.28
N PHE A 79 6.16 -0.29 2.56
CA PHE A 79 5.66 -0.53 3.91
C PHE A 79 6.78 -0.98 4.85
N SER A 80 7.70 -1.81 4.34
CA SER A 80 8.78 -2.39 5.14
C SER A 80 10.01 -1.48 5.24
N ASN A 81 10.02 -0.36 4.54
CA ASN A 81 11.15 0.56 4.55
C ASN A 81 11.26 1.24 5.92
N PRO A 82 12.38 1.06 6.63
CA PRO A 82 12.55 1.65 7.97
C PRO A 82 12.50 3.18 7.97
N GLU A 83 12.76 3.82 6.82
CA GLU A 83 12.64 5.27 6.72
C GLU A 83 11.19 5.74 6.59
N VAL A 84 10.30 4.86 6.15
CA VAL A 84 8.87 5.16 5.99
C VAL A 84 8.10 4.79 7.25
N ARG A 85 8.57 3.82 8.01
CA ARG A 85 7.88 3.33 9.20
C ARG A 85 7.46 4.43 10.18
N PRO A 86 8.29 5.45 10.50
CA PRO A 86 7.86 6.51 11.39
C PRO A 86 6.62 7.26 10.91
N LEU A 87 6.51 7.49 9.60
CA LEU A 87 5.34 8.15 9.02
C LEU A 87 4.10 7.29 9.21
N ILE A 88 4.24 5.98 9.01
CA ILE A 88 3.14 5.02 9.18
C ILE A 88 2.67 5.03 10.64
N GLU A 89 3.61 4.95 11.57
CA GLU A 89 3.29 4.92 13.00
C GLU A 89 2.71 6.24 13.50
N GLU A 90 3.21 7.37 13.01
CA GLU A 90 2.68 8.69 13.38
C GLU A 90 1.22 8.86 12.94
N ALA A 91 0.83 8.16 11.87
CA ALA A 91 -0.55 8.20 11.41
C ALA A 91 -1.52 7.48 12.37
N GLY A 92 -0.99 6.75 13.32
CA GLY A 92 -1.81 5.94 14.23
C GLY A 92 -1.97 4.49 13.77
N HIS A 93 -1.26 4.07 12.75
CA HIS A 93 -1.21 2.70 12.29
C HIS A 93 -0.40 1.87 13.29
N ILE A 94 -1.01 0.88 13.90
CA ILE A 94 -0.31 -0.02 14.82
C ILE A 94 0.43 -1.04 13.96
N TYR A 95 1.71 -0.75 13.74
CA TYR A 95 2.52 -1.45 12.75
C TYR A 95 2.51 -2.97 12.89
N ASP A 96 2.69 -3.47 14.10
CA ASP A 96 2.78 -4.91 14.34
C ASP A 96 1.43 -5.64 14.23
N SER A 97 0.33 -4.90 14.10
CA SER A 97 -1.00 -5.49 13.89
C SER A 97 -1.26 -5.81 12.42
N THR A 98 -0.37 -5.43 11.54
CA THR A 98 -0.61 -5.51 10.10
C THR A 98 -0.57 -6.95 9.59
N VAL A 99 -1.61 -7.31 8.85
CA VAL A 99 -1.69 -8.57 8.11
C VAL A 99 -1.66 -8.22 6.64
N ILE A 100 -0.72 -8.80 5.91
CA ILE A 100 -0.50 -8.50 4.50
C ILE A 100 -0.87 -9.72 3.67
N THR A 101 -1.72 -9.50 2.67
CA THR A 101 -2.09 -10.52 1.69
C THR A 101 -1.91 -9.93 0.31
N SER A 102 -1.23 -10.65 -0.56
CA SER A 102 -0.94 -10.18 -1.91
C SER A 102 -1.44 -11.13 -2.98
N TYR A 103 -1.84 -10.55 -4.10
CA TYR A 103 -2.35 -11.27 -5.24
C TYR A 103 -1.66 -10.77 -6.49
N LEU A 104 -1.19 -11.67 -7.32
CA LEU A 104 -0.60 -11.31 -8.61
C LEU A 104 -1.66 -11.45 -9.70
N ARG A 105 -1.64 -10.51 -10.62
CA ARG A 105 -2.52 -10.59 -11.79
C ARG A 105 -2.02 -11.71 -12.69
N SER A 106 -2.92 -12.59 -13.03
CA SER A 106 -2.62 -13.65 -13.99
C SER A 106 -2.80 -13.17 -15.44
#